data_0a35f05d40f244c367c80b6a7d6c0221
#
_entry.id   0a35f05d40f244c367c80b6a7d6c0221
#
_cell.length_a   1.000
_cell.length_b   1.000
_cell.length_c   1.000
_cell.angle_alpha   90.00
_cell.angle_beta   90.00
_cell.angle_gamma   90.00
#
_symmetry.space_group_name_H-M   'P 1'
#
loop_
_entity.id
_entity.type
_entity.pdbx_description
1 polymer ?
#
loop_
_entity_poly.entity_id
_entity_poly.type
_entity_poly.pdbx_seq_one_letter_code
_entity_poly.pdbx_strand_id
1 'polypeptide(L)'
;MALSGVGMAVAEEESVTWTLSILVRDVNGQPLHGAEITVKDITGELVYSGVSDASGQVETSVAMGTYAVRATDPQTGYSAQETMDMLGDTEMEIVIRTLVPGSKITVGSVTKVAGQFSTDMFGNNTSDIDIRALLHGYSTVAYTDDASYTLDETVAQVDVATEDDFGNKVYVFHVNDGLTYNDGTPITAKDYAFSVLLQSAPQMAELGASTSGYWHIQGYDQYASGERNYLSGVRLLDDMTFSLTIRANALPYYYELTYVNVTPYPISVIAPGCTVEDDGDGAYIDGEFTAAVLEKTMLDPGTGYCSHPMVTSGPYQLESYNGETGEVVLKANTRYVGNYAGQRPLIETVVLRETTNAQALAELADGTLDIVNKISDSQVIAEGVAQLSQGTLQASNYLRSGLGFLALACEQGPTSQENIRKAISYCLDQDAFVTAFTGTYGQPVYSWYGVGQWMASEYVSTAGEDLNTYEMNLDTATTLVERAGYVYNAEGDAFREGEDTVRYRLLRGTALNEYNALEDPVV
;
A
#
# COMPACT_ATOMS: atom_id res chain seq x y z
N MET A 1 -12.58 51.08 48.48
CA MET A 1 -13.68 50.41 47.80
C MET A 1 -13.12 49.06 47.31
N ALA A 2 -13.49 47.97 47.97
CA ALA A 2 -13.07 46.62 47.61
C ALA A 2 -14.18 46.07 46.69
N LEU A 3 -13.81 45.70 45.45
CA LEU A 3 -14.67 44.96 44.54
C LEU A 3 -14.47 43.46 44.79
N SER A 4 -15.47 42.85 45.41
CA SER A 4 -15.58 41.41 45.57
C SER A 4 -15.94 40.78 44.20
N GLY A 5 -14.99 40.02 43.64
CA GLY A 5 -15.26 39.18 42.47
C GLY A 5 -16.12 37.98 42.90
N VAL A 6 -17.31 37.88 42.36
CA VAL A 6 -18.14 36.68 42.41
C VAL A 6 -17.58 35.69 41.42
N GLY A 7 -16.91 34.65 41.87
CA GLY A 7 -16.55 33.51 41.06
C GLY A 7 -17.84 32.76 40.69
N MET A 8 -18.23 32.77 39.43
CA MET A 8 -19.21 31.82 38.91
C MET A 8 -18.51 30.44 38.90
N ALA A 9 -18.97 29.52 39.75
CA ALA A 9 -18.70 28.10 39.55
C ALA A 9 -19.44 27.68 38.27
N VAL A 10 -18.70 27.28 37.26
CA VAL A 10 -19.27 26.55 36.13
C VAL A 10 -19.68 25.19 36.70
N ALA A 11 -20.97 24.92 36.77
CA ALA A 11 -21.44 23.59 37.05
C ALA A 11 -20.95 22.68 35.90
N GLU A 12 -20.23 21.61 36.21
CA GLU A 12 -20.00 20.51 35.29
C GLU A 12 -21.41 20.02 34.91
N GLU A 13 -21.76 20.14 33.63
CA GLU A 13 -22.96 19.46 33.11
C GLU A 13 -22.70 17.96 33.24
N GLU A 14 -23.47 17.27 34.07
CA GLU A 14 -23.46 15.80 34.11
C GLU A 14 -23.88 15.34 32.69
N SER A 15 -22.91 14.80 31.95
CA SER A 15 -23.18 14.21 30.64
C SER A 15 -24.16 13.04 30.82
N VAL A 16 -25.26 13.05 30.10
CA VAL A 16 -26.22 11.94 30.10
C VAL A 16 -25.51 10.71 29.54
N THR A 17 -25.42 9.67 30.34
CA THR A 17 -24.82 8.39 29.94
C THR A 17 -25.90 7.34 29.78
N TRP A 18 -25.66 6.38 28.89
CA TRP A 18 -26.53 5.27 28.57
C TRP A 18 -25.83 3.95 28.84
N THR A 19 -26.58 2.90 29.13
CA THR A 19 -26.05 1.57 29.39
C THR A 19 -25.62 0.91 28.09
N LEU A 20 -24.39 0.45 28.04
CA LEU A 20 -23.85 -0.41 26.97
C LEU A 20 -23.66 -1.82 27.54
N SER A 21 -24.42 -2.79 27.03
CA SER A 21 -24.32 -4.20 27.38
C SER A 21 -23.64 -4.95 26.22
N ILE A 22 -22.48 -5.55 26.49
CA ILE A 22 -21.66 -6.26 25.49
C ILE A 22 -21.66 -7.74 25.83
N LEU A 23 -22.02 -8.59 24.86
CA LEU A 23 -21.93 -10.05 24.95
C LEU A 23 -20.83 -10.54 24.00
N VAL A 24 -19.82 -11.21 24.57
CA VAL A 24 -18.71 -11.77 23.78
C VAL A 24 -18.87 -13.29 23.68
N ARG A 25 -18.80 -13.82 22.45
CA ARG A 25 -18.95 -15.24 22.14
C ARG A 25 -17.90 -15.74 21.15
N ASP A 26 -17.69 -17.05 21.13
CA ASP A 26 -17.01 -17.74 20.05
C ASP A 26 -17.95 -18.00 18.84
N VAL A 27 -17.40 -18.58 17.77
CA VAL A 27 -18.16 -18.93 16.54
C VAL A 27 -19.21 -20.03 16.75
N ASN A 28 -19.15 -20.77 17.86
CA ASN A 28 -20.12 -21.80 18.23
C ASN A 28 -21.23 -21.22 19.12
N GLY A 29 -21.20 -19.91 19.38
CA GLY A 29 -22.15 -19.22 20.24
C GLY A 29 -21.90 -19.43 21.74
N GLN A 30 -20.71 -19.98 22.13
CA GLN A 30 -20.35 -20.14 23.53
C GLN A 30 -19.86 -18.80 24.09
N PRO A 31 -20.31 -18.39 25.28
CA PRO A 31 -19.84 -17.16 25.90
C PRO A 31 -18.35 -17.26 26.25
N LEU A 32 -17.61 -16.21 25.96
CA LEU A 32 -16.18 -16.09 26.28
C LEU A 32 -16.00 -15.36 27.60
N HIS A 33 -15.61 -16.12 28.64
CA HIS A 33 -15.23 -15.59 29.93
C HIS A 33 -13.81 -15.03 29.91
N GLY A 34 -13.61 -13.84 30.49
CA GLY A 34 -12.28 -13.26 30.58
C GLY A 34 -11.81 -12.52 29.32
N ALA A 35 -12.70 -12.32 28.34
CA ALA A 35 -12.37 -11.50 27.17
C ALA A 35 -12.15 -10.05 27.62
N GLU A 36 -11.05 -9.45 27.18
CA GLU A 36 -10.71 -8.06 27.44
C GLU A 36 -11.47 -7.15 26.48
N ILE A 37 -12.22 -6.19 27.03
CA ILE A 37 -13.02 -5.25 26.26
C ILE A 37 -12.44 -3.84 26.38
N THR A 38 -12.30 -3.14 25.27
CA THR A 38 -11.97 -1.73 25.20
C THR A 38 -13.02 -0.99 24.38
N VAL A 39 -13.45 0.20 24.86
CA VAL A 39 -14.34 1.11 24.16
C VAL A 39 -13.58 2.41 23.94
N LYS A 40 -13.39 2.78 22.67
CA LYS A 40 -12.73 4.02 22.26
C LYS A 40 -13.73 4.91 21.52
N ASP A 41 -13.62 6.22 21.70
CA ASP A 41 -14.38 7.19 20.91
C ASP A 41 -13.79 7.37 19.50
N ILE A 42 -14.42 8.25 18.69
CA ILE A 42 -13.97 8.54 17.32
C ILE A 42 -12.59 9.20 17.24
N THR A 43 -12.07 9.73 18.36
CA THR A 43 -10.72 10.32 18.44
C THR A 43 -9.66 9.28 18.80
N GLY A 44 -10.12 8.05 19.13
CA GLY A 44 -9.26 6.96 19.62
C GLY A 44 -9.02 7.00 21.13
N GLU A 45 -9.62 7.96 21.89
CA GLU A 45 -9.52 8.04 23.34
C GLU A 45 -10.23 6.85 24.01
N LEU A 46 -9.57 6.22 24.98
CA LEU A 46 -10.09 5.10 25.74
C LEU A 46 -11.17 5.58 26.71
N VAL A 47 -12.42 5.22 26.48
CA VAL A 47 -13.57 5.57 27.33
C VAL A 47 -13.84 4.51 28.39
N TYR A 48 -13.60 3.24 28.05
CA TYR A 48 -13.82 2.13 28.97
C TYR A 48 -12.86 0.96 28.68
N SER A 49 -12.44 0.29 29.75
CA SER A 49 -11.74 -0.99 29.71
C SER A 49 -12.28 -1.92 30.77
N GLY A 50 -12.53 -3.19 30.44
CA GLY A 50 -13.08 -4.19 31.34
C GLY A 50 -12.89 -5.61 30.84
N VAL A 51 -13.44 -6.57 31.58
CA VAL A 51 -13.29 -8.01 31.28
C VAL A 51 -14.66 -8.66 31.38
N SER A 52 -14.99 -9.55 30.42
CA SER A 52 -16.25 -10.27 30.41
C SER A 52 -16.36 -11.27 31.57
N ASP A 53 -17.56 -11.39 32.12
CA ASP A 53 -17.92 -12.32 33.19
C ASP A 53 -18.06 -13.78 32.70
N ALA A 54 -18.49 -14.68 33.57
CA ALA A 54 -18.68 -16.10 33.25
C ALA A 54 -19.76 -16.36 32.17
N SER A 55 -20.66 -15.41 31.95
CA SER A 55 -21.68 -15.44 30.89
C SER A 55 -21.23 -14.71 29.61
N GLY A 56 -19.98 -14.25 29.55
CA GLY A 56 -19.44 -13.49 28.42
C GLY A 56 -19.90 -12.04 28.38
N GLN A 57 -20.51 -11.52 29.48
CA GLN A 57 -21.14 -10.21 29.51
C GLN A 57 -20.25 -9.15 30.18
N VAL A 58 -20.38 -7.92 29.67
CA VAL A 58 -19.87 -6.70 30.28
C VAL A 58 -20.94 -5.62 30.17
N GLU A 59 -21.14 -4.86 31.24
CA GLU A 59 -21.97 -3.67 31.23
C GLU A 59 -21.15 -2.44 31.62
N THR A 60 -21.36 -1.34 30.93
CA THR A 60 -20.74 -0.05 31.20
C THR A 60 -21.69 1.09 30.84
N SER A 61 -21.37 2.30 31.25
CA SER A 61 -22.13 3.49 30.89
C SER A 61 -21.25 4.45 30.10
N VAL A 62 -21.71 4.84 28.93
CA VAL A 62 -21.02 5.78 28.03
C VAL A 62 -21.94 6.91 27.59
N ALA A 63 -21.40 8.05 27.22
CA ALA A 63 -22.15 9.18 26.70
C ALA A 63 -22.70 8.89 25.29
N MET A 64 -23.56 9.76 24.78
CA MET A 64 -23.98 9.70 23.38
C MET A 64 -22.79 9.96 22.46
N GLY A 65 -22.60 9.11 21.44
CA GLY A 65 -21.48 9.21 20.52
C GLY A 65 -21.28 7.96 19.69
N THR A 66 -20.31 7.99 18.79
CA THR A 66 -19.86 6.82 18.01
C THR A 66 -18.63 6.21 18.69
N TYR A 67 -18.63 4.89 18.85
CA TYR A 67 -17.58 4.17 19.57
C TYR A 67 -17.10 2.95 18.78
N ALA A 68 -15.81 2.69 18.85
CA ALA A 68 -15.20 1.42 18.48
C ALA A 68 -15.11 0.53 19.73
N VAL A 69 -15.79 -0.62 19.70
CA VAL A 69 -15.78 -1.61 20.78
C VAL A 69 -15.00 -2.82 20.34
N ARG A 70 -13.87 -3.10 21.01
CA ARG A 70 -13.01 -4.23 20.73
C ARG A 70 -13.04 -5.23 21.87
N ALA A 71 -13.21 -6.50 21.55
CA ALA A 71 -13.07 -7.62 22.46
C ALA A 71 -11.88 -8.48 22.04
N THR A 72 -11.01 -8.85 22.99
CA THR A 72 -9.84 -9.71 22.77
C THR A 72 -9.91 -10.92 23.72
N ASP A 73 -9.73 -12.12 23.18
CA ASP A 73 -9.53 -13.32 23.96
C ASP A 73 -8.05 -13.41 24.42
N PRO A 74 -7.73 -13.24 25.70
CA PRO A 74 -6.34 -13.23 26.16
C PRO A 74 -5.65 -14.59 26.06
N GLN A 75 -6.41 -15.69 25.90
CA GLN A 75 -5.84 -17.04 25.78
C GLN A 75 -5.32 -17.29 24.36
N THR A 76 -6.02 -16.80 23.36
CA THR A 76 -5.67 -17.02 21.97
C THR A 76 -5.06 -15.77 21.31
N GLY A 77 -5.28 -14.59 21.88
CA GLY A 77 -4.90 -13.29 21.32
C GLY A 77 -5.75 -12.86 20.12
N TYR A 78 -6.80 -13.62 19.75
CA TYR A 78 -7.73 -13.20 18.72
C TYR A 78 -8.67 -12.13 19.23
N SER A 79 -9.03 -11.19 18.36
CA SER A 79 -9.94 -10.09 18.70
C SER A 79 -10.98 -9.86 17.60
N ALA A 80 -12.06 -9.20 17.97
CA ALA A 80 -13.03 -8.65 17.05
C ALA A 80 -13.38 -7.22 17.49
N GLN A 81 -13.66 -6.36 16.53
CA GLN A 81 -14.04 -4.96 16.76
C GLN A 81 -15.30 -4.65 15.97
N GLU A 82 -16.22 -3.95 16.62
CA GLU A 82 -17.44 -3.43 16.00
C GLU A 82 -17.55 -1.94 16.31
N THR A 83 -18.11 -1.19 15.37
CA THR A 83 -18.40 0.23 15.55
C THR A 83 -19.89 0.39 15.83
N MET A 84 -20.24 1.26 16.77
CA MET A 84 -21.63 1.50 17.16
C MET A 84 -21.91 2.97 17.45
N ASP A 85 -23.15 3.37 17.21
CA ASP A 85 -23.67 4.67 17.60
C ASP A 85 -24.49 4.52 18.89
N MET A 86 -24.06 5.20 19.96
CA MET A 86 -24.74 5.23 21.25
C MET A 86 -25.78 6.36 21.27
N LEU A 87 -27.04 6.01 21.03
CA LEU A 87 -28.17 6.94 21.04
C LEU A 87 -29.18 6.68 22.18
N GLY A 88 -28.92 5.66 22.99
CA GLY A 88 -29.73 5.17 24.10
C GLY A 88 -29.13 3.90 24.66
N ASP A 89 -29.78 3.24 25.64
CA ASP A 89 -29.32 1.93 26.12
C ASP A 89 -29.20 0.95 24.94
N THR A 90 -28.03 0.33 24.81
CA THR A 90 -27.66 -0.48 23.66
C THR A 90 -27.11 -1.82 24.09
N GLU A 91 -27.56 -2.87 23.40
CA GLU A 91 -27.04 -4.22 23.52
C GLU A 91 -26.26 -4.57 22.22
N MET A 92 -25.09 -5.15 22.36
CA MET A 92 -24.31 -5.60 21.22
C MET A 92 -23.69 -6.97 21.48
N GLU A 93 -23.51 -7.73 20.40
CA GLU A 93 -22.84 -9.03 20.43
C GLU A 93 -21.54 -8.93 19.61
N ILE A 94 -20.42 -9.38 20.21
CA ILE A 94 -19.13 -9.48 19.52
C ILE A 94 -18.76 -10.96 19.44
N VAL A 95 -18.52 -11.43 18.20
CA VAL A 95 -18.12 -12.83 17.94
C VAL A 95 -16.64 -12.87 17.60
N ILE A 96 -15.83 -13.42 18.51
CA ILE A 96 -14.40 -13.64 18.25
C ILE A 96 -14.22 -14.90 17.42
N ARG A 97 -13.61 -14.73 16.24
CA ARG A 97 -13.23 -15.83 15.35
C ARG A 97 -11.78 -16.19 15.57
N THR A 98 -11.48 -17.49 15.52
CA THR A 98 -10.11 -18.01 15.65
C THR A 98 -9.73 -18.80 14.42
N LEU A 99 -8.44 -19.12 14.28
CA LEU A 99 -7.95 -20.01 13.22
C LEU A 99 -8.73 -21.33 13.21
N VAL A 100 -9.25 -21.70 12.04
CA VAL A 100 -9.97 -22.96 11.84
C VAL A 100 -8.98 -24.03 11.35
N PRO A 101 -8.62 -25.01 12.18
CA PRO A 101 -7.69 -26.07 11.78
C PRO A 101 -8.20 -26.87 10.56
N GLY A 102 -7.32 -27.16 9.62
CA GLY A 102 -7.64 -27.87 8.38
C GLY A 102 -8.37 -27.03 7.33
N SER A 103 -8.69 -25.78 7.63
CA SER A 103 -9.33 -24.90 6.64
C SER A 103 -8.36 -24.55 5.50
N LYS A 104 -8.92 -24.44 4.30
CA LYS A 104 -8.17 -24.11 3.09
C LYS A 104 -8.99 -23.19 2.20
N ILE A 105 -8.33 -22.27 1.55
CA ILE A 105 -8.90 -21.44 0.47
C ILE A 105 -7.96 -21.46 -0.73
N THR A 106 -8.52 -21.56 -1.93
CA THR A 106 -7.79 -21.50 -3.19
C THR A 106 -8.14 -20.23 -3.94
N VAL A 107 -7.15 -19.37 -4.16
CA VAL A 107 -7.30 -18.07 -4.79
C VAL A 107 -6.69 -18.10 -6.20
N GLY A 108 -7.49 -17.84 -7.20
CA GLY A 108 -7.06 -17.71 -8.60
C GLY A 108 -6.64 -16.28 -8.92
N SER A 109 -5.53 -16.12 -9.65
CA SER A 109 -5.10 -14.85 -10.22
C SER A 109 -4.87 -14.98 -11.72
N VAL A 110 -5.35 -14.00 -12.47
CA VAL A 110 -5.09 -13.91 -13.93
C VAL A 110 -3.73 -13.29 -14.25
N THR A 111 -3.03 -12.78 -13.23
CA THR A 111 -1.66 -12.29 -13.37
C THR A 111 -0.70 -13.41 -12.99
N LYS A 112 0.29 -13.65 -13.84
CA LYS A 112 1.32 -14.67 -13.59
C LYS A 112 2.15 -14.34 -12.34
N VAL A 113 2.40 -15.36 -11.52
CA VAL A 113 3.31 -15.27 -10.37
C VAL A 113 4.76 -15.28 -10.88
N ALA A 114 5.56 -14.28 -10.51
CA ALA A 114 6.95 -14.15 -10.95
C ALA A 114 7.98 -14.57 -9.90
N GLY A 115 7.55 -14.86 -8.67
CA GLY A 115 8.43 -15.30 -7.60
C GLY A 115 9.20 -14.17 -6.90
N GLN A 116 8.64 -12.95 -6.89
CA GLN A 116 9.22 -11.81 -6.19
C GLN A 116 8.48 -11.57 -4.87
N PHE A 117 8.70 -12.47 -3.91
CA PHE A 117 7.94 -12.55 -2.67
C PHE A 117 8.56 -11.79 -1.49
N SER A 118 9.79 -11.29 -1.62
CA SER A 118 10.45 -10.54 -0.54
C SER A 118 10.29 -9.03 -0.68
N THR A 119 10.78 -8.46 -1.77
CA THR A 119 10.80 -7.01 -2.02
C THR A 119 10.29 -6.71 -3.43
N ASP A 120 10.06 -5.44 -3.74
CA ASP A 120 9.72 -4.96 -5.09
C ASP A 120 10.97 -4.61 -5.92
N MET A 121 12.16 -4.75 -5.36
CA MET A 121 13.42 -4.33 -5.97
C MET A 121 13.73 -5.02 -7.30
N PHE A 122 13.25 -6.27 -7.51
CA PHE A 122 13.45 -7.05 -8.73
C PHE A 122 12.19 -7.21 -9.57
N GLY A 123 11.05 -6.76 -9.10
CA GLY A 123 9.77 -6.83 -9.79
C GLY A 123 8.58 -6.56 -8.88
N ASN A 124 7.50 -6.06 -9.44
CA ASN A 124 6.35 -5.60 -8.66
C ASN A 124 5.02 -5.88 -9.37
N ASN A 125 4.76 -7.13 -9.78
CA ASN A 125 3.46 -7.50 -10.34
C ASN A 125 2.40 -7.71 -9.24
N THR A 126 1.13 -7.67 -9.62
CA THR A 126 0.01 -7.67 -8.67
C THR A 126 -0.14 -8.98 -7.90
N SER A 127 0.22 -10.14 -8.46
CA SER A 127 0.17 -11.42 -7.76
C SER A 127 1.27 -11.54 -6.71
N ASP A 128 2.50 -11.12 -7.04
CA ASP A 128 3.60 -11.12 -6.09
C ASP A 128 3.38 -10.12 -4.95
N ILE A 129 2.74 -8.97 -5.21
CA ILE A 129 2.34 -8.01 -4.17
C ILE A 129 1.39 -8.66 -3.16
N ASP A 130 0.37 -9.40 -3.62
CA ASP A 130 -0.58 -10.07 -2.73
C ASP A 130 0.09 -11.13 -1.85
N ILE A 131 0.99 -11.91 -2.45
CA ILE A 131 1.78 -12.93 -1.71
C ILE A 131 2.69 -12.25 -0.69
N ARG A 132 3.39 -11.19 -1.11
CA ARG A 132 4.28 -10.40 -0.25
C ARG A 132 3.57 -9.82 0.96
N ALA A 133 2.36 -9.27 0.76
CA ALA A 133 1.53 -8.73 1.82
C ALA A 133 1.07 -9.78 2.86
N LEU A 134 1.02 -11.06 2.47
CA LEU A 134 0.71 -12.16 3.38
C LEU A 134 1.95 -12.70 4.10
N LEU A 135 3.13 -12.60 3.47
CA LEU A 135 4.38 -13.12 4.02
C LEU A 135 5.11 -12.13 4.93
N HIS A 136 4.96 -10.83 4.70
CA HIS A 136 5.65 -9.79 5.45
C HIS A 136 4.65 -8.91 6.19
N GLY A 137 4.94 -8.65 7.45
CA GLY A 137 4.13 -7.85 8.34
C GLY A 137 4.99 -6.97 9.24
N TYR A 138 4.37 -6.36 10.23
CA TYR A 138 5.03 -5.49 11.19
C TYR A 138 5.74 -4.29 10.53
N SER A 139 5.15 -3.76 9.46
CA SER A 139 5.59 -2.50 8.88
C SER A 139 5.31 -1.34 9.84
N THR A 140 6.21 -0.36 9.91
CA THR A 140 6.07 0.81 10.79
C THR A 140 4.88 1.71 10.45
N VAL A 141 4.35 1.57 9.25
CA VAL A 141 3.18 2.31 8.75
C VAL A 141 2.16 1.32 8.20
N ALA A 142 0.92 1.50 8.60
CA ALA A 142 -0.22 0.76 8.06
C ALA A 142 -0.95 1.56 6.98
N TYR A 143 -1.50 0.86 5.99
CA TYR A 143 -2.47 1.38 5.04
C TYR A 143 -3.85 0.94 5.49
N THR A 144 -4.71 1.88 5.80
CA THR A 144 -6.01 1.66 6.44
C THR A 144 -7.14 1.43 5.42
N ASP A 145 -8.29 0.94 5.88
CA ASP A 145 -9.42 0.61 5.01
C ASP A 145 -10.04 1.85 4.33
N ASP A 146 -9.81 3.05 4.89
CA ASP A 146 -10.20 4.33 4.30
C ASP A 146 -9.16 4.92 3.34
N ALA A 147 -8.18 4.11 2.94
CA ALA A 147 -7.10 4.46 2.02
C ALA A 147 -6.17 5.57 2.54
N SER A 148 -5.97 5.66 3.84
CA SER A 148 -4.99 6.55 4.48
C SER A 148 -3.78 5.78 5.02
N TYR A 149 -2.71 6.51 5.35
CA TYR A 149 -1.53 5.96 6.01
C TYR A 149 -1.50 6.41 7.46
N THR A 150 -1.22 5.49 8.37
CA THR A 150 -1.04 5.76 9.80
C THR A 150 0.18 5.04 10.34
N LEU A 151 0.82 5.60 11.37
CA LEU A 151 1.85 4.87 12.11
C LEU A 151 1.22 3.66 12.81
N ASP A 152 1.88 2.50 12.71
CA ASP A 152 1.37 1.28 13.35
C ASP A 152 1.87 1.16 14.79
N GLU A 153 1.08 1.67 15.73
CA GLU A 153 1.40 1.62 17.17
C GLU A 153 1.44 0.19 17.74
N THR A 154 0.94 -0.81 16.99
CA THR A 154 1.08 -2.22 17.39
C THR A 154 2.46 -2.76 17.08
N VAL A 155 3.23 -2.06 16.26
CA VAL A 155 4.59 -2.39 15.84
C VAL A 155 5.62 -1.55 16.57
N ALA A 156 5.45 -0.24 16.61
CA ALA A 156 6.38 0.66 17.28
C ALA A 156 5.68 1.91 17.81
N GLN A 157 6.11 2.37 18.99
CA GLN A 157 5.79 3.71 19.47
C GLN A 157 6.70 4.70 18.75
N VAL A 158 6.16 5.83 18.34
CA VAL A 158 6.90 6.82 17.57
C VAL A 158 6.90 8.15 18.32
N ASP A 159 8.09 8.67 18.58
CA ASP A 159 8.22 10.03 19.10
C ASP A 159 7.74 11.04 18.05
N VAL A 160 7.20 12.14 18.52
CA VAL A 160 6.79 13.23 17.63
C VAL A 160 7.98 13.66 16.79
N ALA A 161 7.81 13.62 15.48
CA ALA A 161 8.87 13.97 14.57
C ALA A 161 9.36 15.42 14.77
N THR A 162 10.68 15.57 14.86
CA THR A 162 11.33 16.85 15.09
C THR A 162 12.10 17.29 13.85
N GLU A 163 12.17 18.61 13.61
CA GLU A 163 13.04 19.16 12.58
C GLU A 163 14.41 19.50 13.18
N ASP A 164 15.48 19.16 12.46
CA ASP A 164 16.83 19.59 12.81
C ASP A 164 17.13 21.02 12.26
N ASP A 165 18.30 21.57 12.61
CA ASP A 165 18.71 22.91 12.19
C ASP A 165 18.83 23.08 10.65
N PHE A 166 18.79 21.98 9.89
CA PHE A 166 18.86 21.97 8.43
C PHE A 166 17.51 21.74 7.76
N GLY A 167 16.43 21.60 8.55
CA GLY A 167 15.07 21.33 8.08
C GLY A 167 14.82 19.87 7.70
N ASN A 168 15.71 18.94 8.08
CA ASN A 168 15.45 17.51 7.96
C ASN A 168 14.50 17.07 9.07
N LYS A 169 13.65 16.07 8.80
CA LYS A 169 12.67 15.59 9.77
C LYS A 169 13.06 14.21 10.30
N VAL A 170 13.09 14.06 11.61
CA VAL A 170 13.55 12.87 12.31
C VAL A 170 12.38 12.15 12.96
N TYR A 171 12.23 10.88 12.65
CA TYR A 171 11.31 9.94 13.30
C TYR A 171 12.09 8.96 14.14
N VAL A 172 11.73 8.81 15.41
CA VAL A 172 12.32 7.83 16.33
C VAL A 172 11.29 6.76 16.63
N PHE A 173 11.65 5.51 16.36
CA PHE A 173 10.80 4.34 16.51
C PHE A 173 11.28 3.48 17.68
N HIS A 174 10.40 3.23 18.63
CA HIS A 174 10.60 2.30 19.73
C HIS A 174 9.83 1.02 19.41
N VAL A 175 10.51 0.00 18.91
CA VAL A 175 9.90 -1.27 18.49
C VAL A 175 9.28 -1.96 19.70
N ASN A 176 8.05 -2.43 19.57
CA ASN A 176 7.34 -3.10 20.64
C ASN A 176 7.94 -4.49 20.94
N ASP A 177 7.97 -4.86 22.20
CA ASP A 177 8.42 -6.18 22.65
C ASP A 177 7.49 -7.30 22.12
N GLY A 178 8.09 -8.48 21.90
CA GLY A 178 7.35 -9.71 21.60
C GLY A 178 7.04 -9.93 20.11
N LEU A 179 7.45 -9.02 19.22
CA LEU A 179 7.38 -9.26 17.79
C LEU A 179 8.43 -10.32 17.38
N THR A 180 8.01 -11.31 16.59
CA THR A 180 8.89 -12.38 16.14
C THR A 180 8.64 -12.72 14.69
N TYR A 181 9.65 -13.24 14.03
CA TYR A 181 9.49 -13.98 12.79
C TYR A 181 8.74 -15.31 13.03
N ASN A 182 8.29 -15.94 11.97
CA ASN A 182 7.56 -17.23 12.03
C ASN A 182 8.38 -18.37 12.65
N ASP A 183 9.71 -18.32 12.62
CA ASP A 183 10.61 -19.28 13.28
C ASP A 183 10.80 -19.01 14.79
N GLY A 184 10.30 -17.86 15.27
CA GLY A 184 10.42 -17.42 16.67
C GLY A 184 11.62 -16.54 16.94
N THR A 185 12.43 -16.20 15.96
CA THR A 185 13.50 -15.21 16.11
C THR A 185 12.91 -13.84 16.44
N PRO A 186 13.36 -13.14 17.51
CA PRO A 186 12.88 -11.81 17.82
C PRO A 186 13.16 -10.80 16.72
N ILE A 187 12.22 -9.89 16.50
CA ILE A 187 12.38 -8.74 15.62
C ILE A 187 12.85 -7.56 16.47
N THR A 188 13.90 -6.89 16.02
CA THR A 188 14.56 -5.78 16.73
C THR A 188 14.73 -4.57 15.82
N ALA A 189 15.17 -3.46 16.37
CA ALA A 189 15.50 -2.26 15.61
C ALA A 189 16.57 -2.51 14.51
N LYS A 190 17.45 -3.50 14.72
CA LYS A 190 18.47 -3.92 13.74
C LYS A 190 17.84 -4.43 12.44
N ASP A 191 16.71 -5.17 12.52
CA ASP A 191 16.02 -5.71 11.36
C ASP A 191 15.38 -4.62 10.50
N TYR A 192 14.84 -3.57 11.14
CA TYR A 192 14.32 -2.40 10.44
C TYR A 192 15.43 -1.56 9.80
N ALA A 193 16.49 -1.25 10.55
CA ALA A 193 17.64 -0.54 10.01
C ALA A 193 18.28 -1.33 8.86
N PHE A 194 18.43 -2.65 9.00
CA PHE A 194 18.89 -3.55 7.94
C PHE A 194 18.06 -3.44 6.66
N SER A 195 16.73 -3.39 6.79
CA SER A 195 15.83 -3.29 5.64
C SER A 195 16.09 -2.04 4.81
N VAL A 196 16.30 -0.89 5.45
CA VAL A 196 16.62 0.37 4.76
C VAL A 196 18.01 0.31 4.12
N LEU A 197 19.00 -0.21 4.85
CA LEU A 197 20.37 -0.37 4.35
C LEU A 197 20.41 -1.34 3.16
N LEU A 198 19.79 -2.51 3.26
CA LEU A 198 19.71 -3.51 2.18
C LEU A 198 19.11 -2.91 0.91
N GLN A 199 17.98 -2.24 1.02
CA GLN A 199 17.22 -1.70 -0.12
C GLN A 199 17.86 -0.42 -0.70
N SER A 200 18.89 0.11 -0.06
CA SER A 200 19.70 1.25 -0.53
C SER A 200 21.12 0.84 -0.95
N ALA A 201 21.48 -0.44 -0.78
CA ALA A 201 22.85 -0.90 -0.90
C ALA A 201 23.34 -0.95 -2.35
N PRO A 202 24.58 -0.47 -2.64
CA PRO A 202 25.19 -0.59 -3.96
C PRO A 202 25.37 -2.06 -4.40
N GLN A 203 25.59 -3.00 -3.47
CA GLN A 203 25.66 -4.43 -3.73
C GLN A 203 24.37 -5.00 -4.33
N MET A 204 23.21 -4.47 -3.92
CA MET A 204 21.94 -4.84 -4.53
C MET A 204 21.76 -4.25 -5.93
N ALA A 205 22.23 -3.02 -6.14
CA ALA A 205 22.24 -2.40 -7.47
C ALA A 205 23.15 -3.18 -8.46
N GLU A 206 24.28 -3.72 -8.01
CA GLU A 206 25.14 -4.61 -8.81
C GLU A 206 24.41 -5.87 -9.29
N LEU A 207 23.41 -6.34 -8.53
CA LEU A 207 22.56 -7.49 -8.87
C LEU A 207 21.35 -7.12 -9.75
N GLY A 208 21.24 -5.86 -10.15
CA GLY A 208 20.13 -5.36 -10.98
C GLY A 208 18.88 -4.97 -10.20
N ALA A 209 18.97 -4.83 -8.88
CA ALA A 209 17.87 -4.37 -8.05
C ALA A 209 17.62 -2.85 -8.22
N SER A 210 16.36 -2.44 -8.14
CA SER A 210 16.00 -1.04 -7.95
C SER A 210 16.23 -0.64 -6.49
N THR A 211 17.19 0.23 -6.23
CA THR A 211 17.59 0.62 -4.86
C THR A 211 17.11 2.01 -4.46
N SER A 212 16.30 2.68 -5.29
CA SER A 212 15.88 4.06 -5.07
C SER A 212 14.71 4.25 -4.09
N GLY A 213 14.23 3.19 -3.45
CA GLY A 213 13.08 3.25 -2.54
C GLY A 213 13.23 4.24 -1.39
N TYR A 214 14.45 4.38 -0.86
CA TYR A 214 14.77 5.27 0.27
C TYR A 214 15.60 6.50 -0.11
N TRP A 215 15.48 6.97 -1.37
CA TRP A 215 16.20 8.15 -1.88
C TRP A 215 16.04 9.41 -1.01
N HIS A 216 14.93 9.52 -0.30
CA HIS A 216 14.54 10.64 0.57
C HIS A 216 15.24 10.61 1.96
N ILE A 217 15.92 9.52 2.30
CA ILE A 217 16.67 9.42 3.55
C ILE A 217 17.99 10.20 3.43
N GLN A 218 18.34 10.92 4.50
CA GLN A 218 19.57 11.70 4.56
C GLN A 218 20.80 10.79 4.37
N GLY A 219 21.72 11.20 3.49
CA GLY A 219 22.95 10.44 3.19
C GLY A 219 22.79 9.31 2.17
N TYR A 220 21.58 9.12 1.63
CA TYR A 220 21.30 8.07 0.64
C TYR A 220 22.27 8.09 -0.55
N ASP A 221 22.52 9.26 -1.16
CA ASP A 221 23.33 9.35 -2.37
C ASP A 221 24.76 8.85 -2.16
N GLN A 222 25.38 9.15 -1.00
CA GLN A 222 26.72 8.70 -0.64
C GLN A 222 26.77 7.20 -0.31
N TYR A 223 25.72 6.68 0.33
CA TYR A 223 25.62 5.26 0.64
C TYR A 223 25.36 4.43 -0.63
N ALA A 224 24.37 4.80 -1.42
CA ALA A 224 23.99 4.09 -2.64
C ALA A 224 25.09 4.10 -3.73
N SER A 225 25.93 5.15 -3.77
CA SER A 225 27.11 5.19 -4.66
C SER A 225 28.31 4.43 -4.12
N GLY A 226 28.28 3.95 -2.87
CA GLY A 226 29.42 3.31 -2.21
C GLY A 226 30.52 4.29 -1.74
N GLU A 227 30.26 5.60 -1.79
CA GLU A 227 31.19 6.61 -1.25
C GLU A 227 31.34 6.45 0.27
N ARG A 228 30.25 6.04 0.94
CA ARG A 228 30.22 5.72 2.37
C ARG A 228 29.66 4.34 2.59
N ASN A 229 30.14 3.66 3.61
CA ASN A 229 29.63 2.35 4.05
C ASN A 229 28.51 2.45 5.09
N TYR A 230 28.08 3.65 5.48
CA TYR A 230 27.00 3.93 6.41
C TYR A 230 25.97 4.88 5.79
N LEU A 231 24.72 4.79 6.27
CA LEU A 231 23.62 5.66 5.87
C LEU A 231 23.29 6.60 7.03
N SER A 232 23.71 7.87 6.93
CA SER A 232 23.67 8.82 8.05
C SER A 232 22.25 9.15 8.55
N GLY A 233 21.24 9.00 7.69
CA GLY A 233 19.84 9.20 8.05
C GLY A 233 19.16 7.99 8.69
N VAL A 234 19.88 6.89 8.87
CA VAL A 234 19.45 5.71 9.64
C VAL A 234 20.32 5.62 10.88
N ARG A 235 19.71 5.58 12.06
CA ARG A 235 20.46 5.47 13.32
C ARG A 235 19.92 4.28 14.10
N LEU A 236 20.83 3.53 14.71
CA LEU A 236 20.52 2.50 15.68
C LEU A 236 20.86 3.05 17.07
N LEU A 237 19.83 3.40 17.85
CA LEU A 237 20.02 4.04 19.15
C LEU A 237 20.21 3.02 20.28
N ASP A 238 19.52 1.89 20.18
CA ASP A 238 19.67 0.69 21.01
C ASP A 238 19.05 -0.52 20.28
N ASP A 239 18.97 -1.69 20.94
CA ASP A 239 18.45 -2.93 20.33
C ASP A 239 16.98 -2.85 19.89
N MET A 240 16.18 -1.96 20.49
CA MET A 240 14.76 -1.78 20.22
C MET A 240 14.41 -0.39 19.68
N THR A 241 15.41 0.50 19.50
CA THR A 241 15.17 1.88 19.07
C THR A 241 16.02 2.23 17.86
N PHE A 242 15.37 2.68 16.80
CA PHE A 242 16.03 3.22 15.61
C PHE A 242 15.41 4.55 15.18
N SER A 243 16.10 5.31 14.37
CA SER A 243 15.53 6.53 13.78
C SER A 243 15.78 6.64 12.29
N LEU A 244 14.87 7.36 11.64
CA LEU A 244 14.96 7.72 10.23
C LEU A 244 14.93 9.23 10.08
N THR A 245 15.85 9.78 9.28
CA THR A 245 15.91 11.20 8.97
C THR A 245 15.56 11.43 7.51
N ILE A 246 14.43 12.10 7.27
CA ILE A 246 14.00 12.54 5.94
C ILE A 246 14.71 13.84 5.61
N ARG A 247 15.37 13.91 4.44
CA ARG A 247 16.09 15.11 4.01
C ARG A 247 15.14 16.26 3.66
N ALA A 248 15.52 17.49 3.99
CA ALA A 248 14.72 18.70 3.83
C ALA A 248 14.17 18.91 2.40
N ASN A 249 14.95 18.54 1.36
CA ASN A 249 14.53 18.71 -0.03
C ASN A 249 13.48 17.69 -0.51
N ALA A 250 13.15 16.69 0.31
CA ALA A 250 12.05 15.76 0.08
C ALA A 250 10.75 16.22 0.77
N LEU A 251 10.78 17.31 1.51
CA LEU A 251 9.68 17.86 2.30
C LEU A 251 9.26 19.26 1.80
N PRO A 252 8.01 19.66 2.01
CA PRO A 252 6.90 18.86 2.53
C PRO A 252 6.40 17.84 1.50
N TYR A 253 5.91 16.70 1.98
CA TYR A 253 5.29 15.69 1.13
C TYR A 253 3.99 15.18 1.76
N TYR A 254 2.90 15.16 0.99
CA TYR A 254 1.60 14.79 1.52
C TYR A 254 1.58 13.35 2.09
N TYR A 255 2.22 12.42 1.39
CA TYR A 255 2.34 11.03 1.84
C TYR A 255 3.63 10.78 2.63
N GLU A 256 4.05 11.72 3.44
CA GLU A 256 5.31 11.67 4.21
C GLU A 256 5.47 10.36 4.99
N LEU A 257 4.39 9.80 5.56
CA LEU A 257 4.46 8.53 6.28
C LEU A 257 4.97 7.37 5.43
N THR A 258 4.76 7.40 4.10
CA THR A 258 5.33 6.38 3.22
C THR A 258 6.85 6.38 3.19
N TYR A 259 7.48 7.51 3.51
CA TYR A 259 8.93 7.66 3.58
C TYR A 259 9.55 6.94 4.78
N VAL A 260 8.75 6.68 5.79
CA VAL A 260 9.17 5.99 7.02
C VAL A 260 8.51 4.62 7.16
N ASN A 261 7.87 4.13 6.09
CA ASN A 261 7.32 2.78 6.05
C ASN A 261 8.44 1.76 5.84
N VAL A 262 8.74 1.00 6.88
CA VAL A 262 9.78 -0.02 6.87
C VAL A 262 9.23 -1.34 7.38
N THR A 263 9.43 -2.39 6.60
CA THR A 263 9.13 -3.78 6.97
C THR A 263 10.41 -4.48 7.41
N PRO A 264 10.45 -5.22 8.53
CA PRO A 264 11.66 -5.85 9.00
C PRO A 264 12.05 -7.06 8.15
N TYR A 265 13.33 -7.19 7.80
CA TYR A 265 13.88 -8.34 7.10
C TYR A 265 14.91 -9.10 7.96
N PRO A 266 14.91 -10.45 7.93
CA PRO A 266 15.78 -11.26 8.78
C PRO A 266 17.24 -11.22 8.33
N ILE A 267 18.09 -10.51 9.07
CA ILE A 267 19.53 -10.34 8.77
C ILE A 267 20.22 -11.69 8.66
N SER A 268 19.94 -12.60 9.59
CA SER A 268 20.60 -13.92 9.67
C SER A 268 20.37 -14.80 8.43
N VAL A 269 19.30 -14.55 7.69
CA VAL A 269 18.95 -15.31 6.47
C VAL A 269 19.50 -14.63 5.22
N ILE A 270 19.31 -13.32 5.11
CA ILE A 270 19.68 -12.55 3.91
C ILE A 270 21.19 -12.27 3.88
N ALA A 271 21.77 -11.90 5.01
CA ALA A 271 23.19 -11.58 5.16
C ALA A 271 23.81 -12.38 6.33
N PRO A 272 23.97 -13.72 6.19
CA PRO A 272 24.44 -14.58 7.28
C PRO A 272 25.81 -14.15 7.79
N GLY A 273 25.92 -13.99 9.11
CA GLY A 273 27.14 -13.53 9.80
C GLY A 273 27.33 -12.01 9.82
N CYS A 274 26.39 -11.25 9.24
CA CYS A 274 26.36 -9.80 9.38
C CYS A 274 25.48 -9.35 10.55
N THR A 275 25.68 -8.13 11.00
CA THR A 275 24.85 -7.40 11.96
C THR A 275 24.75 -5.93 11.53
N VAL A 276 23.79 -5.20 12.09
CA VAL A 276 23.76 -3.73 11.94
C VAL A 276 24.39 -3.09 13.17
N GLU A 277 25.28 -2.16 12.94
CA GLU A 277 25.95 -1.35 13.96
C GLU A 277 25.81 0.14 13.63
N ASP A 278 26.07 1.00 14.62
CA ASP A 278 26.08 2.45 14.47
C ASP A 278 27.30 3.02 15.24
N ASP A 279 28.17 3.73 14.53
CA ASP A 279 29.40 4.31 15.11
C ASP A 279 29.26 5.78 15.52
N GLY A 280 28.06 6.35 15.40
CA GLY A 280 27.76 7.75 15.65
C GLY A 280 27.61 8.60 14.40
N ASP A 281 28.07 8.14 13.25
CA ASP A 281 27.91 8.81 11.94
C ASP A 281 26.70 8.29 11.14
N GLY A 282 26.28 7.05 11.40
CA GLY A 282 25.13 6.40 10.77
C GLY A 282 25.16 4.89 10.91
N ALA A 283 24.04 4.26 10.65
CA ALA A 283 23.95 2.80 10.67
C ALA A 283 24.66 2.19 9.44
N TYR A 284 25.34 1.06 9.67
CA TYR A 284 26.03 0.29 8.63
C TYR A 284 25.91 -1.22 8.88
N ILE A 285 26.14 -2.00 7.83
CA ILE A 285 26.16 -3.47 7.92
C ILE A 285 27.61 -3.90 8.18
N ASP A 286 27.84 -4.49 9.36
CA ASP A 286 29.13 -5.09 9.73
C ASP A 286 29.15 -6.58 9.36
N GLY A 287 30.22 -7.03 8.71
CA GLY A 287 30.40 -8.41 8.24
C GLY A 287 30.65 -8.52 6.73
N GLU A 288 30.55 -9.74 6.20
CA GLU A 288 30.79 -10.03 4.78
C GLU A 288 29.51 -9.74 3.95
N PHE A 289 29.21 -8.46 3.76
CA PHE A 289 28.07 -7.99 2.98
C PHE A 289 28.51 -7.68 1.54
N THR A 290 28.43 -8.67 0.65
CA THR A 290 28.89 -8.58 -0.73
C THR A 290 27.82 -8.99 -1.72
N ALA A 291 27.89 -8.50 -2.98
CA ALA A 291 26.98 -8.91 -4.04
C ALA A 291 26.97 -10.44 -4.24
N ALA A 292 28.13 -11.11 -4.12
CA ALA A 292 28.22 -12.55 -4.27
C ALA A 292 27.49 -13.34 -3.16
N VAL A 293 27.49 -12.85 -1.93
CA VAL A 293 26.70 -13.43 -0.84
C VAL A 293 25.22 -13.20 -1.11
N LEU A 294 24.82 -11.98 -1.46
CA LEU A 294 23.43 -11.61 -1.73
C LEU A 294 22.87 -12.30 -2.98
N GLU A 295 23.65 -12.50 -4.03
CA GLU A 295 23.25 -13.28 -5.20
C GLU A 295 22.80 -14.69 -4.77
N LYS A 296 23.59 -15.34 -3.93
CA LYS A 296 23.28 -16.69 -3.42
C LYS A 296 22.10 -16.70 -2.46
N THR A 297 22.02 -15.76 -1.51
CA THR A 297 20.99 -15.76 -0.46
C THR A 297 19.65 -15.17 -0.94
N MET A 298 19.67 -14.26 -1.91
CA MET A 298 18.48 -13.59 -2.42
C MET A 298 17.97 -14.17 -3.74
N LEU A 299 18.86 -14.50 -4.69
CA LEU A 299 18.51 -14.78 -6.08
C LEU A 299 18.64 -16.24 -6.49
N ASP A 300 19.19 -17.15 -5.64
CA ASP A 300 19.23 -18.57 -5.97
C ASP A 300 17.81 -19.08 -6.32
N PRO A 301 17.61 -19.72 -7.49
CA PRO A 301 16.27 -20.10 -7.95
C PRO A 301 15.54 -21.12 -7.06
N GLY A 302 16.27 -21.90 -6.26
CA GLY A 302 15.69 -22.95 -5.42
C GLY A 302 15.59 -22.60 -3.93
N THR A 303 16.37 -21.63 -3.47
CA THR A 303 16.51 -21.32 -2.04
C THR A 303 16.61 -19.83 -1.74
N GLY A 304 16.73 -18.97 -2.79
CA GLY A 304 16.92 -17.54 -2.60
C GLY A 304 15.70 -16.86 -1.98
N TYR A 305 15.98 -15.95 -1.10
CA TYR A 305 14.95 -15.26 -0.29
C TYR A 305 13.91 -14.50 -1.15
N CYS A 306 14.25 -14.09 -2.36
CA CYS A 306 13.28 -13.45 -3.26
C CYS A 306 12.10 -14.36 -3.58
N SER A 307 12.34 -15.62 -3.88
CA SER A 307 11.30 -16.59 -4.27
C SER A 307 10.95 -17.60 -3.19
N HIS A 308 11.83 -17.80 -2.20
CA HIS A 308 11.67 -18.75 -1.11
C HIS A 308 11.93 -18.11 0.26
N PRO A 309 11.18 -17.05 0.63
CA PRO A 309 11.33 -16.41 1.94
C PRO A 309 10.73 -17.31 3.03
N MET A 310 11.57 -18.20 3.61
CA MET A 310 11.14 -19.15 4.61
C MET A 310 11.02 -18.55 6.01
N VAL A 311 11.75 -17.47 6.30
CA VAL A 311 11.66 -16.72 7.58
C VAL A 311 11.03 -15.36 7.27
N THR A 312 9.81 -15.16 7.75
CA THR A 312 8.99 -13.99 7.44
C THR A 312 8.24 -13.47 8.67
N SER A 313 7.83 -12.22 8.62
CA SER A 313 7.17 -11.51 9.72
C SER A 313 5.65 -11.44 9.59
N GLY A 314 5.06 -11.94 8.50
CA GLY A 314 3.66 -11.73 8.17
C GLY A 314 2.69 -12.73 8.78
N PRO A 315 1.38 -12.55 8.48
CA PRO A 315 0.32 -13.44 8.94
C PRO A 315 0.41 -14.86 8.40
N TYR A 316 1.09 -15.05 7.29
CA TYR A 316 1.33 -16.38 6.69
C TYR A 316 2.83 -16.60 6.47
N GLN A 317 3.20 -17.86 6.33
CA GLN A 317 4.55 -18.29 5.96
C GLN A 317 4.49 -19.12 4.68
N LEU A 318 5.54 -19.09 3.88
CA LEU A 318 5.64 -19.90 2.67
C LEU A 318 5.81 -21.38 3.05
N GLU A 319 4.94 -22.25 2.52
CA GLU A 319 5.08 -23.70 2.59
C GLU A 319 5.75 -24.25 1.34
N SER A 320 5.28 -23.80 0.15
CA SER A 320 5.90 -24.18 -1.11
C SER A 320 5.60 -23.17 -2.22
N TYR A 321 6.50 -23.11 -3.19
CA TYR A 321 6.34 -22.40 -4.46
C TYR A 321 6.80 -23.28 -5.61
N ASN A 322 5.96 -23.40 -6.63
CA ASN A 322 6.28 -24.09 -7.87
C ASN A 322 6.39 -23.05 -9.00
N GLY A 323 7.61 -22.72 -9.40
CA GLY A 323 7.88 -21.74 -10.44
C GLY A 323 7.41 -22.14 -11.85
N GLU A 324 7.13 -23.43 -12.11
CA GLU A 324 6.61 -23.90 -13.41
C GLU A 324 5.10 -23.68 -13.52
N THR A 325 4.35 -23.93 -12.45
CA THR A 325 2.89 -23.82 -12.43
C THR A 325 2.39 -22.49 -11.85
N GLY A 326 3.26 -21.71 -11.21
CA GLY A 326 2.89 -20.49 -10.48
C GLY A 326 2.11 -20.75 -9.19
N GLU A 327 2.01 -22.03 -8.73
CA GLU A 327 1.31 -22.35 -7.49
C GLU A 327 2.13 -21.99 -6.26
N VAL A 328 1.50 -21.27 -5.33
CA VAL A 328 2.06 -20.89 -4.03
C VAL A 328 1.18 -21.41 -2.93
N VAL A 329 1.74 -22.11 -1.96
CA VAL A 329 1.04 -22.60 -0.77
C VAL A 329 1.56 -21.87 0.45
N LEU A 330 0.65 -21.22 1.16
CA LEU A 330 0.93 -20.49 2.39
C LEU A 330 0.24 -21.16 3.57
N LYS A 331 0.90 -21.18 4.72
CA LYS A 331 0.37 -21.62 6.01
C LYS A 331 0.26 -20.47 6.99
N ALA A 332 -0.79 -20.48 7.80
CA ALA A 332 -0.97 -19.49 8.85
C ALA A 332 0.24 -19.46 9.81
N ASN A 333 0.75 -18.26 10.04
CA ASN A 333 1.77 -18.01 11.06
C ASN A 333 1.09 -17.82 12.41
N THR A 334 1.14 -18.84 13.26
CA THR A 334 0.50 -18.80 14.59
C THR A 334 1.21 -17.88 15.59
N ARG A 335 2.43 -17.42 15.26
CA ARG A 335 3.19 -16.45 16.07
C ARG A 335 2.83 -14.99 15.74
N TYR A 336 2.16 -14.77 14.61
CA TYR A 336 1.74 -13.43 14.23
C TYR A 336 0.73 -12.87 15.22
N VAL A 337 1.05 -11.72 15.82
CA VAL A 337 0.23 -11.13 16.90
C VAL A 337 -0.92 -10.24 16.37
N GLY A 338 -0.95 -9.95 15.07
CA GLY A 338 -1.99 -9.16 14.41
C GLY A 338 -1.41 -7.94 13.66
N ASN A 339 -2.23 -7.33 12.82
CA ASN A 339 -1.95 -6.04 12.17
C ASN A 339 -2.47 -4.88 13.04
N TYR A 340 -2.38 -3.63 12.53
CA TYR A 340 -2.86 -2.41 13.19
C TYR A 340 -4.33 -2.52 13.69
N ALA A 341 -5.17 -3.30 13.00
CA ALA A 341 -6.55 -3.57 13.39
C ALA A 341 -6.69 -4.81 14.28
N GLY A 342 -5.58 -5.47 14.65
CA GLY A 342 -5.55 -6.69 15.45
C GLY A 342 -6.03 -7.95 14.72
N GLN A 343 -6.11 -7.91 13.40
CA GLN A 343 -6.53 -9.05 12.60
C GLN A 343 -5.41 -10.10 12.52
N ARG A 344 -5.81 -11.37 12.65
CA ARG A 344 -4.94 -12.54 12.57
C ARG A 344 -5.50 -13.55 11.56
N PRO A 345 -4.70 -14.50 11.05
CA PRO A 345 -5.19 -15.56 10.15
C PRO A 345 -6.35 -16.35 10.73
N LEU A 346 -7.43 -16.50 9.96
CA LEU A 346 -8.58 -17.35 10.30
C LEU A 346 -8.60 -18.64 9.47
N ILE A 347 -7.87 -18.68 8.36
CA ILE A 347 -7.75 -19.81 7.44
C ILE A 347 -6.36 -20.38 7.57
N GLU A 348 -6.24 -21.70 7.76
CA GLU A 348 -4.95 -22.35 7.97
C GLU A 348 -4.08 -22.38 6.71
N THR A 349 -4.68 -22.65 5.55
CA THR A 349 -3.94 -22.79 4.29
C THR A 349 -4.53 -21.89 3.22
N VAL A 350 -3.68 -21.08 2.60
CA VAL A 350 -4.02 -20.29 1.42
C VAL A 350 -3.22 -20.82 0.23
N VAL A 351 -3.91 -21.23 -0.83
CA VAL A 351 -3.29 -21.64 -2.09
C VAL A 351 -3.57 -20.57 -3.13
N LEU A 352 -2.52 -20.00 -3.69
CA LEU A 352 -2.62 -19.08 -4.82
C LEU A 352 -2.19 -19.82 -6.08
N ARG A 353 -2.95 -19.69 -7.16
CA ARG A 353 -2.64 -20.34 -8.43
C ARG A 353 -3.02 -19.45 -9.61
N GLU A 354 -2.35 -19.67 -10.71
CA GLU A 354 -2.66 -18.97 -11.96
C GLU A 354 -3.98 -19.52 -12.53
N THR A 355 -4.77 -18.62 -13.09
CA THR A 355 -5.92 -18.92 -13.94
C THR A 355 -5.91 -17.99 -15.15
N THR A 356 -6.90 -18.11 -16.01
CA THR A 356 -7.08 -17.21 -17.17
C THR A 356 -8.48 -16.62 -17.15
N ASN A 357 -8.68 -15.47 -17.80
CA ASN A 357 -10.01 -14.88 -17.97
C ASN A 357 -11.02 -15.89 -18.55
N ALA A 358 -10.58 -16.76 -19.46
CA ALA A 358 -11.45 -17.76 -20.08
C ALA A 358 -11.85 -18.92 -19.13
N GLN A 359 -11.07 -19.21 -18.09
CA GLN A 359 -11.27 -20.34 -17.20
C GLN A 359 -11.84 -19.94 -15.83
N ALA A 360 -11.59 -18.69 -15.40
CA ALA A 360 -11.86 -18.21 -14.05
C ALA A 360 -13.27 -18.53 -13.53
N LEU A 361 -14.32 -18.22 -14.31
CA LEU A 361 -15.70 -18.46 -13.91
C LEU A 361 -16.08 -19.95 -13.88
N ALA A 362 -15.50 -20.75 -14.77
CA ALA A 362 -15.73 -22.20 -14.78
C ALA A 362 -15.06 -22.86 -13.57
N GLU A 363 -13.83 -22.45 -13.22
CA GLU A 363 -13.08 -22.95 -12.06
C GLU A 363 -13.73 -22.54 -10.72
N LEU A 364 -14.38 -21.36 -10.65
CA LEU A 364 -15.24 -20.98 -9.53
C LEU A 364 -16.48 -21.85 -9.44
N ALA A 365 -17.15 -22.10 -10.57
CA ALA A 365 -18.41 -22.86 -10.61
C ALA A 365 -18.22 -24.33 -10.25
N ASP A 366 -17.09 -24.94 -10.58
CA ASP A 366 -16.78 -26.34 -10.25
C ASP A 366 -16.05 -26.53 -8.90
N GLY A 367 -15.74 -25.42 -8.21
CA GLY A 367 -15.07 -25.42 -6.90
C GLY A 367 -13.56 -25.70 -6.96
N THR A 368 -12.94 -25.62 -8.13
CA THR A 368 -11.47 -25.67 -8.27
C THR A 368 -10.83 -24.43 -7.65
N LEU A 369 -11.50 -23.29 -7.73
CA LEU A 369 -11.17 -22.03 -7.07
C LEU A 369 -12.30 -21.64 -6.11
N ASP A 370 -11.95 -21.10 -4.97
CA ASP A 370 -12.89 -20.50 -4.01
C ASP A 370 -13.07 -19.01 -4.28
N ILE A 371 -12.02 -18.34 -4.73
CA ILE A 371 -12.00 -16.90 -5.06
C ILE A 371 -11.20 -16.68 -6.36
N VAL A 372 -11.64 -15.76 -7.19
CA VAL A 372 -10.80 -15.13 -8.21
C VAL A 372 -10.64 -13.67 -7.87
N ASN A 373 -9.39 -13.22 -7.71
CA ASN A 373 -9.06 -11.88 -7.27
C ASN A 373 -8.69 -10.97 -8.45
N LYS A 374 -9.08 -9.69 -8.34
CA LYS A 374 -8.66 -8.60 -9.24
C LYS A 374 -9.05 -8.80 -10.71
N ILE A 375 -10.24 -9.33 -10.97
CA ILE A 375 -10.76 -9.39 -12.34
C ILE A 375 -11.02 -7.96 -12.83
N SER A 376 -10.43 -7.61 -13.97
CA SER A 376 -10.62 -6.33 -14.65
C SER A 376 -11.13 -6.46 -16.08
N ASP A 377 -11.24 -7.69 -16.61
CA ASP A 377 -11.80 -7.97 -17.94
C ASP A 377 -13.31 -7.75 -17.95
N SER A 378 -13.79 -6.83 -18.78
CA SER A 378 -15.19 -6.41 -18.82
C SER A 378 -16.14 -7.53 -19.22
N GLN A 379 -15.72 -8.46 -20.08
CA GLN A 379 -16.55 -9.59 -20.50
C GLN A 379 -16.69 -10.60 -19.36
N VAL A 380 -15.60 -10.94 -18.68
CA VAL A 380 -15.61 -11.85 -17.52
C VAL A 380 -16.46 -11.28 -16.39
N ILE A 381 -16.37 -9.97 -16.14
CA ILE A 381 -17.18 -9.30 -15.14
C ILE A 381 -18.67 -9.39 -15.51
N ALA A 382 -19.03 -9.09 -16.76
CA ALA A 382 -20.42 -9.14 -17.22
C ALA A 382 -21.00 -10.56 -17.13
N GLU A 383 -20.24 -11.57 -17.51
CA GLU A 383 -20.62 -12.99 -17.41
C GLU A 383 -20.77 -13.42 -15.94
N GLY A 384 -19.85 -13.00 -15.06
CA GLY A 384 -19.90 -13.27 -13.61
C GLY A 384 -21.12 -12.62 -12.96
N VAL A 385 -21.39 -11.34 -13.24
CA VAL A 385 -22.58 -10.62 -12.76
C VAL A 385 -23.86 -11.30 -13.17
N ALA A 386 -23.95 -11.82 -14.41
CA ALA A 386 -25.11 -12.58 -14.87
C ALA A 386 -25.34 -13.87 -14.04
N GLN A 387 -24.28 -14.49 -13.51
CA GLN A 387 -24.35 -15.69 -12.67
C GLN A 387 -24.75 -15.38 -11.21
N LEU A 388 -24.53 -14.14 -10.72
CA LEU A 388 -24.94 -13.73 -9.35
C LEU A 388 -26.45 -13.91 -9.14
N SER A 389 -27.26 -13.64 -10.16
CA SER A 389 -28.72 -13.82 -10.10
C SER A 389 -29.15 -15.27 -9.88
N GLN A 390 -28.29 -16.24 -10.14
CA GLN A 390 -28.52 -17.67 -9.94
C GLN A 390 -28.16 -18.11 -8.50
N GLY A 391 -27.54 -17.24 -7.70
CA GLY A 391 -27.14 -17.52 -6.32
C GLY A 391 -25.97 -18.47 -6.15
N THR A 392 -25.25 -18.78 -7.25
CA THR A 392 -24.10 -19.70 -7.24
C THR A 392 -22.78 -19.00 -6.93
N LEU A 393 -22.69 -17.71 -7.22
CA LEU A 393 -21.51 -16.88 -6.97
C LEU A 393 -21.87 -15.68 -6.10
N GLN A 394 -20.86 -15.13 -5.44
CA GLN A 394 -20.89 -13.82 -4.79
C GLN A 394 -19.82 -12.95 -5.41
N ALA A 395 -20.04 -11.64 -5.43
CA ALA A 395 -19.05 -10.68 -5.89
C ALA A 395 -18.95 -9.49 -4.92
N SER A 396 -17.74 -8.99 -4.79
CA SER A 396 -17.45 -7.72 -4.13
C SER A 396 -16.65 -6.86 -5.09
N ASN A 397 -16.82 -5.56 -5.00
CA ASN A 397 -16.05 -4.60 -5.77
C ASN A 397 -15.49 -3.52 -4.85
N TYR A 398 -14.40 -2.92 -5.28
CA TYR A 398 -13.77 -1.80 -4.58
C TYR A 398 -13.19 -0.82 -5.60
N LEU A 399 -13.11 0.45 -5.21
CA LEU A 399 -12.47 1.47 -6.03
C LEU A 399 -10.95 1.27 -6.00
N ARG A 400 -10.33 1.21 -7.18
CA ARG A 400 -8.89 1.15 -7.29
C ARG A 400 -8.28 2.53 -7.10
N SER A 401 -7.19 2.60 -6.34
CA SER A 401 -6.40 3.84 -6.19
C SER A 401 -5.58 4.17 -7.45
N GLY A 402 -5.36 3.19 -8.34
CA GLY A 402 -4.60 3.36 -9.58
C GLY A 402 -5.43 3.96 -10.71
N LEU A 403 -4.74 4.49 -11.71
CA LEU A 403 -5.31 5.00 -12.95
C LEU A 403 -4.49 4.53 -14.15
N GLY A 404 -5.14 4.39 -15.33
CA GLY A 404 -4.46 4.24 -16.60
C GLY A 404 -4.24 5.63 -17.22
N PHE A 405 -3.09 5.85 -17.82
CA PHE A 405 -2.75 7.14 -18.42
C PHE A 405 -1.96 7.00 -19.71
N LEU A 406 -2.04 8.03 -20.55
CA LEU A 406 -1.19 8.22 -21.72
C LEU A 406 -0.07 9.21 -21.33
N ALA A 407 1.16 8.75 -21.26
CA ALA A 407 2.32 9.62 -21.05
C ALA A 407 2.82 10.18 -22.38
N LEU A 408 3.12 11.46 -22.41
CA LEU A 408 3.65 12.17 -23.58
C LEU A 408 5.04 12.72 -23.24
N ALA A 409 6.04 12.42 -24.09
CA ALA A 409 7.36 13.00 -23.95
C ALA A 409 7.30 14.52 -24.17
N CYS A 410 7.71 15.31 -23.17
CA CYS A 410 7.62 16.77 -23.21
C CYS A 410 8.92 17.44 -23.65
N GLU A 411 10.02 16.71 -23.72
CA GLU A 411 11.35 17.29 -23.95
C GLU A 411 11.76 17.31 -25.42
N GLN A 412 11.19 16.43 -26.24
CA GLN A 412 11.58 16.29 -27.64
C GLN A 412 10.42 15.91 -28.56
N GLY A 413 10.62 16.08 -29.85
CA GLY A 413 9.64 15.73 -30.89
C GLY A 413 8.40 16.63 -30.91
N PRO A 414 7.35 16.25 -31.62
CA PRO A 414 6.11 17.02 -31.72
C PRO A 414 5.44 17.27 -30.38
N THR A 415 5.50 16.30 -29.47
CA THR A 415 4.86 16.36 -28.16
C THR A 415 5.57 17.28 -27.16
N SER A 416 6.76 17.83 -27.48
CA SER A 416 7.36 18.94 -26.72
C SER A 416 6.49 20.19 -26.73
N GLN A 417 5.63 20.33 -27.73
CA GLN A 417 4.71 21.46 -27.88
C GLN A 417 3.39 21.20 -27.16
N GLU A 418 3.02 22.11 -26.27
CA GLU A 418 1.77 22.02 -25.50
C GLU A 418 0.53 21.87 -26.37
N ASN A 419 0.46 22.63 -27.49
CA ASN A 419 -0.68 22.54 -28.42
C ASN A 419 -0.85 21.15 -29.02
N ILE A 420 0.26 20.44 -29.29
CA ILE A 420 0.18 19.06 -29.81
C ILE A 420 -0.33 18.11 -28.73
N ARG A 421 0.14 18.22 -27.48
CA ARG A 421 -0.35 17.41 -26.38
C ARG A 421 -1.85 17.63 -26.14
N LYS A 422 -2.30 18.89 -26.15
CA LYS A 422 -3.73 19.23 -26.05
C LYS A 422 -4.54 18.71 -27.25
N ALA A 423 -3.99 18.78 -28.45
CA ALA A 423 -4.65 18.24 -29.64
C ALA A 423 -4.85 16.72 -29.52
N ILE A 424 -3.84 15.99 -29.05
CA ILE A 424 -3.95 14.54 -28.77
C ILE A 424 -5.09 14.29 -27.79
N SER A 425 -5.18 15.04 -26.71
CA SER A 425 -6.26 14.91 -25.72
C SER A 425 -7.65 15.14 -26.31
N TYR A 426 -7.81 16.14 -27.20
CA TYR A 426 -9.08 16.38 -27.93
C TYR A 426 -9.41 15.34 -29.00
N CYS A 427 -8.46 14.49 -29.39
CA CYS A 427 -8.72 13.35 -30.29
C CYS A 427 -9.22 12.09 -29.57
N LEU A 428 -9.13 12.04 -28.24
CA LEU A 428 -9.51 10.86 -27.45
C LEU A 428 -10.95 10.98 -26.96
N ASP A 429 -11.77 10.00 -27.32
CA ASP A 429 -13.04 9.75 -26.65
C ASP A 429 -12.78 8.93 -25.39
N GLN A 430 -12.60 9.61 -24.27
CA GLN A 430 -12.25 8.97 -23.00
C GLN A 430 -13.36 8.03 -22.51
N ASP A 431 -14.63 8.40 -22.65
CA ASP A 431 -15.77 7.58 -22.24
C ASP A 431 -15.87 6.29 -23.06
N ALA A 432 -15.71 6.40 -24.39
CA ALA A 432 -15.68 5.24 -25.26
C ALA A 432 -14.49 4.32 -24.95
N PHE A 433 -13.31 4.90 -24.68
CA PHE A 433 -12.12 4.13 -24.31
C PHE A 433 -12.32 3.40 -22.99
N VAL A 434 -12.78 4.10 -21.93
CA VAL A 434 -13.07 3.51 -20.63
C VAL A 434 -14.11 2.41 -20.76
N THR A 435 -15.21 2.65 -21.49
CA THR A 435 -16.26 1.66 -21.71
C THR A 435 -15.73 0.42 -22.45
N ALA A 436 -14.88 0.61 -23.44
CA ALA A 436 -14.28 -0.51 -24.18
C ALA A 436 -13.31 -1.33 -23.34
N PHE A 437 -12.58 -0.68 -22.41
CA PHE A 437 -11.56 -1.33 -21.60
C PHE A 437 -12.10 -1.94 -20.31
N THR A 438 -12.99 -1.24 -19.60
CA THR A 438 -13.50 -1.63 -18.27
C THR A 438 -15.00 -1.94 -18.26
N GLY A 439 -15.70 -1.83 -19.37
CA GLY A 439 -17.16 -1.86 -19.42
C GLY A 439 -17.76 -0.68 -18.65
N THR A 440 -18.77 -0.94 -17.83
CA THR A 440 -19.42 0.08 -17.00
C THR A 440 -18.78 0.25 -15.62
N TYR A 441 -17.64 -0.41 -15.37
CA TYR A 441 -16.97 -0.47 -14.08
C TYR A 441 -15.79 0.50 -13.95
N GLY A 442 -15.48 1.25 -15.00
CA GLY A 442 -14.49 2.32 -15.00
C GLY A 442 -15.13 3.69 -15.19
N GLN A 443 -14.36 4.71 -14.92
CA GLN A 443 -14.75 6.10 -15.20
C GLN A 443 -13.53 6.91 -15.62
N PRO A 444 -13.72 7.97 -16.46
CA PRO A 444 -12.63 8.86 -16.83
C PRO A 444 -12.03 9.55 -15.61
N VAL A 445 -10.73 9.80 -15.68
CA VAL A 445 -9.99 10.54 -14.66
C VAL A 445 -9.39 11.79 -15.29
N TYR A 446 -9.69 12.94 -14.74
CA TYR A 446 -9.24 14.25 -15.24
C TYR A 446 -8.13 14.88 -14.41
N SER A 447 -7.62 14.12 -13.42
CA SER A 447 -6.54 14.54 -12.54
C SER A 447 -5.47 13.44 -12.46
N TRP A 448 -4.41 13.69 -11.68
CA TRP A 448 -3.36 12.72 -11.41
C TRP A 448 -3.72 11.71 -10.30
N TYR A 449 -4.96 11.72 -9.84
CA TYR A 449 -5.46 10.89 -8.75
C TYR A 449 -6.57 9.97 -9.23
N GLY A 450 -6.45 8.66 -8.93
CA GLY A 450 -7.50 7.68 -9.20
C GLY A 450 -8.74 7.95 -8.33
N VAL A 451 -9.90 7.56 -8.84
CA VAL A 451 -11.20 7.85 -8.20
C VAL A 451 -11.37 7.22 -6.81
N GLY A 452 -10.58 6.19 -6.48
CA GLY A 452 -10.54 5.59 -5.14
C GLY A 452 -9.68 6.35 -4.13
N GLN A 453 -8.99 7.43 -4.55
CA GLN A 453 -8.16 8.24 -3.66
C GLN A 453 -8.95 9.44 -3.16
N TRP A 454 -8.82 9.77 -1.87
CA TRP A 454 -9.58 10.87 -1.25
C TRP A 454 -9.35 12.22 -1.96
N MET A 455 -8.14 12.47 -2.53
CA MET A 455 -7.86 13.70 -3.26
C MET A 455 -8.74 13.87 -4.50
N ALA A 456 -9.14 12.77 -5.14
CA ALA A 456 -10.05 12.87 -6.28
C ALA A 456 -11.43 13.36 -5.84
N SER A 457 -11.97 12.86 -4.71
CA SER A 457 -13.26 13.30 -4.17
C SER A 457 -13.22 14.72 -3.62
N GLU A 458 -12.15 15.08 -2.90
CA GLU A 458 -11.95 16.42 -2.35
C GLU A 458 -11.78 17.45 -3.47
N TYR A 459 -10.99 17.12 -4.48
CA TYR A 459 -10.77 18.03 -5.62
C TYR A 459 -12.06 18.28 -6.40
N VAL A 460 -12.84 17.24 -6.68
CA VAL A 460 -14.13 17.37 -7.38
C VAL A 460 -15.09 18.27 -6.59
N SER A 461 -15.07 18.19 -5.26
CA SER A 461 -15.92 19.03 -4.41
C SER A 461 -15.48 20.49 -4.31
N THR A 462 -14.18 20.77 -4.48
CA THR A 462 -13.60 22.10 -4.20
C THR A 462 -13.15 22.86 -5.44
N ALA A 463 -12.65 22.20 -6.47
CA ALA A 463 -12.00 22.82 -7.64
C ALA A 463 -12.28 22.09 -8.98
N GLY A 464 -13.23 21.17 -9.03
CA GLY A 464 -13.50 20.35 -10.22
C GLY A 464 -13.86 21.13 -11.49
N GLU A 465 -14.31 22.38 -11.37
CA GLU A 465 -14.60 23.26 -12.50
C GLU A 465 -13.33 23.79 -13.21
N ASP A 466 -12.16 23.72 -12.54
CA ASP A 466 -10.89 24.22 -13.08
C ASP A 466 -10.11 23.20 -13.92
N LEU A 467 -10.55 21.92 -13.93
CA LEU A 467 -9.91 20.88 -14.73
C LEU A 467 -10.38 20.91 -16.20
N ASN A 468 -9.42 20.78 -17.11
CA ASN A 468 -9.73 20.55 -18.51
C ASN A 468 -10.16 19.09 -18.72
N THR A 469 -11.40 18.85 -19.09
CA THR A 469 -11.93 17.52 -19.36
C THR A 469 -11.61 17.03 -20.78
N TYR A 470 -11.20 17.91 -21.70
CA TYR A 470 -10.82 17.60 -23.08
C TYR A 470 -11.87 16.73 -23.78
N GLU A 471 -13.16 17.13 -23.75
CA GLU A 471 -14.17 16.43 -24.53
C GLU A 471 -13.74 16.33 -25.98
N MET A 472 -13.93 15.14 -26.60
CA MET A 472 -13.50 14.85 -27.95
C MET A 472 -14.00 15.91 -28.94
N ASN A 473 -13.07 16.60 -29.60
CA ASN A 473 -13.36 17.66 -30.56
C ASN A 473 -12.25 17.77 -31.62
N LEU A 474 -12.47 17.17 -32.76
CA LEU A 474 -11.48 17.09 -33.84
C LEU A 474 -11.21 18.47 -34.49
N ASP A 475 -12.18 19.39 -34.50
CA ASP A 475 -11.98 20.74 -35.04
C ASP A 475 -11.04 21.54 -34.14
N THR A 476 -11.22 21.42 -32.83
CA THR A 476 -10.31 22.03 -31.84
C THR A 476 -8.92 21.41 -31.93
N ALA A 477 -8.82 20.09 -32.05
CA ALA A 477 -7.55 19.38 -32.24
C ALA A 477 -6.82 19.87 -33.50
N THR A 478 -7.52 19.96 -34.63
CA THR A 478 -6.97 20.49 -35.89
C THR A 478 -6.45 21.91 -35.72
N THR A 479 -7.23 22.80 -35.10
CA THR A 479 -6.82 24.19 -34.83
C THR A 479 -5.54 24.26 -33.98
N LEU A 480 -5.42 23.40 -32.99
CA LEU A 480 -4.22 23.34 -32.12
C LEU A 480 -2.99 22.83 -32.89
N VAL A 481 -3.14 21.82 -33.73
CA VAL A 481 -2.07 21.31 -34.61
C VAL A 481 -1.60 22.41 -35.58
N GLU A 482 -2.52 23.18 -36.16
CA GLU A 482 -2.18 24.30 -37.04
C GLU A 482 -1.48 25.42 -36.29
N ARG A 483 -1.93 25.78 -35.08
CA ARG A 483 -1.25 26.74 -34.18
C ARG A 483 0.15 26.28 -33.78
N ALA A 484 0.39 24.99 -33.72
CA ALA A 484 1.72 24.43 -33.49
C ALA A 484 2.64 24.48 -34.73
N GLY A 485 2.11 24.94 -35.86
CA GLY A 485 2.86 25.15 -37.10
C GLY A 485 2.85 23.97 -38.08
N TYR A 486 2.03 22.94 -37.82
CA TYR A 486 1.86 21.78 -38.70
C TYR A 486 0.82 22.09 -39.79
N VAL A 487 1.22 22.90 -40.76
CA VAL A 487 0.36 23.44 -41.81
C VAL A 487 0.82 23.11 -43.21
N TYR A 488 1.86 22.27 -43.33
CA TYR A 488 2.43 21.86 -44.62
C TYR A 488 2.21 20.37 -44.92
N ASN A 489 2.29 19.99 -46.19
CA ASN A 489 2.38 18.60 -46.62
C ASN A 489 3.87 18.16 -46.75
N ALA A 490 4.11 16.94 -47.27
CA ALA A 490 5.47 16.39 -47.40
C ALA A 490 6.35 17.17 -48.40
N GLU A 491 5.74 17.82 -49.38
CA GLU A 491 6.43 18.65 -50.39
C GLU A 491 6.75 20.07 -49.87
N GLY A 492 6.22 20.46 -48.70
CA GLY A 492 6.36 21.79 -48.14
C GLY A 492 5.34 22.79 -48.64
N ASP A 493 4.34 22.34 -49.38
CA ASP A 493 3.18 23.14 -49.75
C ASP A 493 2.14 23.18 -48.63
N ALA A 494 1.17 24.11 -48.71
CA ALA A 494 0.09 24.17 -47.75
C ALA A 494 -0.71 22.85 -47.74
N PHE A 495 -0.96 22.34 -46.51
CA PHE A 495 -1.74 21.12 -46.33
C PHE A 495 -3.15 21.24 -46.91
N ARG A 496 -3.60 20.22 -47.64
CA ARG A 496 -4.91 20.16 -48.27
C ARG A 496 -5.73 19.04 -47.66
N GLU A 497 -6.81 19.40 -47.02
CA GLU A 497 -7.72 18.44 -46.43
C GLU A 497 -8.37 17.53 -47.50
N GLY A 498 -8.38 16.21 -47.27
CA GLY A 498 -8.89 15.21 -48.18
C GLY A 498 -7.92 14.77 -49.32
N GLU A 499 -6.80 15.47 -49.48
CA GLU A 499 -5.72 15.10 -50.43
C GLU A 499 -4.47 14.62 -49.67
N ASP A 500 -4.04 15.37 -48.66
CA ASP A 500 -2.86 15.07 -47.86
C ASP A 500 -3.26 14.27 -46.60
N THR A 501 -2.41 13.31 -46.19
CA THR A 501 -2.68 12.43 -45.04
C THR A 501 -1.91 12.80 -43.76
N VAL A 502 -0.80 13.52 -43.91
CA VAL A 502 0.12 13.88 -42.80
C VAL A 502 0.46 15.36 -42.88
N ARG A 503 0.40 16.03 -41.73
CA ARG A 503 0.78 17.41 -41.58
C ARG A 503 2.24 17.55 -41.13
N TYR A 504 2.97 18.46 -41.74
CA TYR A 504 4.38 18.76 -41.45
C TYR A 504 4.55 20.18 -40.93
N ARG A 505 5.62 20.37 -40.17
CA ARG A 505 6.07 21.67 -39.68
C ARG A 505 7.46 21.98 -40.21
N LEU A 506 7.67 23.19 -40.65
CA LEU A 506 9.01 23.69 -41.02
C LEU A 506 9.81 24.08 -39.78
N LEU A 507 10.95 23.41 -39.55
CA LEU A 507 11.90 23.78 -38.53
C LEU A 507 12.90 24.81 -39.07
N ARG A 508 13.22 25.84 -38.29
CA ARG A 508 14.18 26.91 -38.65
C ARG A 508 14.99 27.29 -37.41
N GLY A 509 16.22 27.84 -37.68
CA GLY A 509 17.06 28.38 -36.62
C GLY A 509 17.40 27.36 -35.53
N THR A 510 17.24 27.75 -34.26
CA THR A 510 17.57 26.94 -33.11
C THR A 510 16.86 25.60 -33.11
N ALA A 511 15.55 25.57 -33.42
CA ALA A 511 14.78 24.32 -33.46
C ALA A 511 15.28 23.31 -34.50
N LEU A 512 15.79 23.79 -35.63
CA LEU A 512 16.42 22.91 -36.64
C LEU A 512 17.78 22.39 -36.16
N ASN A 513 18.56 23.21 -35.48
CA ASN A 513 19.84 22.79 -34.92
C ASN A 513 19.68 21.76 -33.80
N GLU A 514 18.68 21.97 -32.92
CA GLU A 514 18.34 21.04 -31.84
C GLU A 514 17.89 19.71 -32.43
N TYR A 515 17.00 19.71 -33.41
CA TYR A 515 16.55 18.49 -34.09
C TYR A 515 17.72 17.71 -34.74
N ASN A 516 18.61 18.41 -35.43
CA ASN A 516 19.77 17.79 -36.07
C ASN A 516 20.82 17.27 -35.08
N ALA A 517 20.77 17.70 -33.82
CA ALA A 517 21.65 17.24 -32.75
C ALA A 517 21.13 15.99 -32.04
N LEU A 518 19.89 15.56 -32.29
CA LEU A 518 19.33 14.32 -31.71
C LEU A 518 20.02 13.11 -32.32
N GLU A 519 20.38 12.13 -31.50
CA GLU A 519 20.95 10.84 -31.95
C GLU A 519 19.92 10.02 -32.74
N ASP A 520 18.62 10.13 -32.38
CA ASP A 520 17.52 9.41 -33.01
C ASP A 520 16.30 10.35 -33.16
N PRO A 521 16.31 11.22 -34.21
CA PRO A 521 15.25 12.21 -34.37
C PRO A 521 13.92 11.55 -34.74
N VAL A 522 12.88 11.83 -33.91
CA VAL A 522 11.51 11.40 -34.19
C VAL A 522 10.91 12.33 -35.26
N VAL A 523 10.50 11.77 -36.37
CA VAL A 523 9.89 12.47 -37.51
C VAL A 523 8.38 12.61 -37.28
#